data_fa5ad875bf106a5199acc598b1b90402
#
_entry.id   fa5ad875bf106a5199acc598b1b90402
#
_cell.length_a   1.000
_cell.length_b   1.000
_cell.length_c   1.000
_cell.angle_alpha   90.00
_cell.angle_beta   90.00
_cell.angle_gamma   90.00
#
_symmetry.space_group_name_H-M   'P 1'
#
loop_
_entity.id
_entity.type
_entity.pdbx_description
1 polymer ?
#
loop_
_entity_poly.entity_id
_entity_poly.type
_entity_poly.pdbx_seq_one_letter_code
_entity_poly.pdbx_strand_id
1 'polypeptide(L)'
;MERLGRAAAVAYGEGTPETQRWLKRQETVLYQGDAAQIARAIEALAEQKGETGAALQTEAAYFEHNKRRMDYLEMRAAGWVIGSGMVESGGKQFKARFAGPGMHWSRAGAERLIPIRAEILSSRFETCWQAAYNSPPN
;
A
#
# COMPACT_ATOMS: atom_id res chain seq x y z
N MET A 1 2.11 -8.12 -3.24
CA MET A 1 3.11 -9.15 -3.65
C MET A 1 3.13 -10.35 -2.70
N GLU A 2 3.17 -10.15 -1.40
CA GLU A 2 3.18 -11.24 -0.39
C GLU A 2 2.07 -12.28 -0.56
N ARG A 3 0.83 -11.84 -0.84
CA ARG A 3 -0.31 -12.74 -1.08
C ARG A 3 -0.14 -13.63 -2.31
N LEU A 4 0.38 -13.08 -3.40
CA LEU A 4 0.72 -13.87 -4.60
C LEU A 4 1.81 -14.91 -4.29
N GLY A 5 2.82 -14.50 -3.50
CA GLY A 5 3.87 -15.41 -3.05
C GLY A 5 3.33 -16.58 -2.25
N ARG A 6 2.38 -16.34 -1.32
CA ARG A 6 1.72 -17.40 -0.55
C ARG A 6 0.90 -18.34 -1.44
N ALA A 7 0.09 -17.81 -2.34
CA ALA A 7 -0.69 -18.65 -3.26
C ALA A 7 0.22 -19.53 -4.13
N ALA A 8 1.32 -18.97 -4.65
CA ALA A 8 2.28 -19.71 -5.45
C ALA A 8 3.01 -20.81 -4.64
N ALA A 9 3.42 -20.50 -3.41
CA ALA A 9 4.08 -21.45 -2.53
C ALA A 9 3.16 -22.63 -2.15
N VAL A 10 1.88 -22.34 -1.87
CA VAL A 10 0.86 -23.38 -1.60
C VAL A 10 0.63 -24.26 -2.83
N ALA A 11 0.58 -23.65 -4.03
CA ALA A 11 0.28 -24.39 -5.26
C ALA A 11 1.45 -25.22 -5.80
N TYR A 12 2.66 -24.71 -5.73
CA TYR A 12 3.84 -25.26 -6.42
C TYR A 12 5.02 -25.60 -5.51
N GLY A 13 4.94 -25.23 -4.22
CA GLY A 13 6.06 -25.35 -3.29
C GLY A 13 6.93 -24.09 -3.23
N GLU A 14 7.53 -23.84 -2.08
CA GLU A 14 8.36 -22.67 -1.86
C GLU A 14 9.66 -22.75 -2.65
N GLY A 15 10.02 -21.66 -3.34
CA GLY A 15 11.28 -21.53 -4.07
C GLY A 15 11.42 -22.33 -5.36
N THR A 16 10.38 -23.04 -5.82
CA THR A 16 10.44 -23.84 -7.04
C THR A 16 10.46 -22.97 -8.31
N PRO A 17 11.01 -23.49 -9.44
CA PRO A 17 10.95 -22.78 -10.72
C PRO A 17 9.51 -22.52 -11.20
N GLU A 18 8.57 -23.39 -10.86
CA GLU A 18 7.14 -23.26 -11.15
C GLU A 18 6.56 -22.07 -10.41
N THR A 19 6.85 -21.93 -9.11
CA THR A 19 6.48 -20.80 -8.26
C THR A 19 6.96 -19.48 -8.87
N GLN A 20 8.23 -19.42 -9.26
CA GLN A 20 8.82 -18.20 -9.84
C GLN A 20 8.18 -17.83 -11.19
N ARG A 21 7.94 -18.82 -12.08
CA ARG A 21 7.29 -18.60 -13.38
C ARG A 21 5.85 -18.12 -13.22
N TRP A 22 5.11 -18.74 -12.30
CA TRP A 22 3.72 -18.36 -12.03
C TRP A 22 3.65 -16.95 -11.43
N LEU A 23 4.49 -16.64 -10.42
CA LEU A 23 4.58 -15.32 -9.81
C LEU A 23 4.84 -14.23 -10.87
N LYS A 24 5.87 -14.41 -11.69
CA LYS A 24 6.21 -13.41 -12.72
C LYS A 24 5.06 -13.14 -13.68
N ARG A 25 4.28 -14.18 -14.01
CA ARG A 25 3.09 -14.01 -14.86
C ARG A 25 2.01 -13.21 -14.15
N GLN A 26 1.69 -13.56 -12.88
CA GLN A 26 0.66 -12.86 -12.13
C GLN A 26 1.05 -11.43 -11.75
N GLU A 27 2.32 -11.17 -11.54
CA GLU A 27 2.85 -9.79 -11.37
C GLU A 27 2.51 -8.92 -12.58
N THR A 28 2.70 -9.44 -13.78
CA THR A 28 2.34 -8.72 -15.02
C THR A 28 0.86 -8.42 -15.07
N VAL A 29 0.00 -9.41 -14.74
CA VAL A 29 -1.45 -9.25 -14.71
C VAL A 29 -1.86 -8.21 -13.65
N LEU A 30 -1.28 -8.27 -12.46
CA LEU A 30 -1.52 -7.30 -11.39
C LEU A 30 -1.10 -5.88 -11.81
N TYR A 31 0.04 -5.77 -12.49
CA TYR A 31 0.54 -4.51 -13.00
C TYR A 31 -0.38 -3.89 -14.07
N GLN A 32 -1.10 -4.72 -14.81
CA GLN A 32 -2.13 -4.31 -15.77
C GLN A 32 -3.48 -3.96 -15.11
N GLY A 33 -3.62 -4.17 -13.79
CA GLY A 33 -4.83 -3.84 -13.03
C GLY A 33 -5.89 -4.93 -13.02
N ASP A 34 -5.61 -6.12 -13.58
CA ASP A 34 -6.59 -7.20 -13.66
C ASP A 34 -6.50 -8.16 -12.45
N ALA A 35 -6.84 -7.65 -11.28
CA ALA A 35 -6.90 -8.47 -10.06
C ALA A 35 -7.98 -9.56 -10.13
N ALA A 36 -9.03 -9.37 -10.93
CA ALA A 36 -10.07 -10.38 -11.13
C ALA A 36 -9.53 -11.61 -11.90
N GLN A 37 -8.63 -11.41 -12.85
CA GLN A 37 -7.95 -12.52 -13.54
C GLN A 37 -7.06 -13.31 -12.56
N ILE A 38 -6.40 -12.61 -11.62
CA ILE A 38 -5.59 -13.26 -10.59
C ILE A 38 -6.47 -14.12 -9.68
N ALA A 39 -7.62 -13.58 -9.21
CA ALA A 39 -8.57 -14.34 -8.40
C ALA A 39 -8.98 -15.65 -9.10
N ARG A 40 -9.41 -15.56 -10.35
CA ARG A 40 -9.78 -16.73 -11.16
C ARG A 40 -8.64 -17.72 -11.36
N ALA A 41 -7.41 -17.24 -11.56
CA ALA A 41 -6.24 -18.10 -11.69
C ALA A 41 -5.93 -18.86 -10.40
N ILE A 42 -6.13 -18.24 -9.24
CA ILE A 42 -5.95 -18.90 -7.93
C ILE A 42 -7.09 -19.87 -7.65
N GLU A 43 -8.33 -19.54 -7.99
CA GLU A 43 -9.50 -20.45 -7.88
C GLU A 43 -9.30 -21.72 -8.70
N ALA A 44 -8.85 -21.59 -9.95
CA ALA A 44 -8.53 -22.74 -10.79
C ALA A 44 -7.43 -23.65 -10.18
N LEU A 45 -6.44 -23.04 -9.50
CA LEU A 45 -5.45 -23.82 -8.74
C LEU A 45 -6.06 -24.50 -7.52
N ALA A 46 -6.98 -23.85 -6.81
CA ALA A 46 -7.66 -24.40 -5.65
C ALA A 46 -8.46 -25.66 -6.01
N GLU A 47 -9.15 -25.66 -7.15
CA GLU A 47 -9.90 -26.81 -7.66
C GLU A 47 -9.00 -28.02 -7.95
N GLN A 48 -7.76 -27.77 -8.39
CA GLN A 48 -6.79 -28.82 -8.74
C GLN A 48 -6.08 -29.43 -7.54
N LYS A 49 -6.03 -28.73 -6.39
CA LYS A 49 -5.14 -29.06 -5.27
C LYS A 49 -5.82 -29.72 -4.05
N GLY A 50 -7.11 -30.01 -4.09
CA GLY A 50 -7.82 -30.75 -3.06
C GLY A 50 -7.65 -30.16 -1.66
N GLU A 51 -6.91 -30.84 -0.76
CA GLU A 51 -6.76 -30.43 0.64
C GLU A 51 -6.16 -29.03 0.84
N THR A 52 -5.28 -28.58 -0.05
CA THR A 52 -4.69 -27.22 0.01
C THR A 52 -5.57 -26.16 -0.64
N GLY A 53 -6.68 -26.58 -1.25
CA GLY A 53 -7.62 -25.69 -1.95
C GLY A 53 -8.21 -24.59 -1.05
N ALA A 54 -8.52 -24.89 0.21
CA ALA A 54 -9.09 -23.91 1.14
C ALA A 54 -8.16 -22.70 1.39
N ALA A 55 -6.85 -22.93 1.49
CA ALA A 55 -5.87 -21.86 1.63
C ALA A 55 -5.81 -20.98 0.36
N LEU A 56 -5.86 -21.61 -0.83
CA LEU A 56 -5.89 -20.91 -2.10
C LEU A 56 -7.19 -20.11 -2.28
N GLN A 57 -8.35 -20.64 -1.88
CA GLN A 57 -9.63 -19.91 -1.90
C GLN A 57 -9.59 -18.64 -1.05
N THR A 58 -8.92 -18.68 0.10
CA THR A 58 -8.73 -17.47 0.94
C THR A 58 -7.94 -16.39 0.21
N GLU A 59 -6.89 -16.77 -0.52
CA GLU A 59 -6.11 -15.81 -1.30
C GLU A 59 -6.89 -15.30 -2.53
N ALA A 60 -7.64 -16.15 -3.23
CA ALA A 60 -8.51 -15.75 -4.32
C ALA A 60 -9.57 -14.74 -3.88
N ALA A 61 -10.26 -15.01 -2.78
CA ALA A 61 -11.26 -14.12 -2.19
C ALA A 61 -10.66 -12.74 -1.84
N TYR A 62 -9.41 -12.69 -1.39
CA TYR A 62 -8.74 -11.42 -1.15
C TYR A 62 -8.59 -10.57 -2.41
N PHE A 63 -8.15 -11.17 -3.52
CA PHE A 63 -8.00 -10.44 -4.79
C PHE A 63 -9.35 -10.01 -5.35
N GLU A 64 -10.36 -10.87 -5.29
CA GLU A 64 -11.72 -10.54 -5.73
C GLU A 64 -12.31 -9.38 -4.92
N HIS A 65 -12.19 -9.43 -3.59
CA HIS A 65 -12.71 -8.37 -2.71
C HIS A 65 -12.01 -7.01 -2.90
N ASN A 66 -10.72 -7.04 -3.21
CA ASN A 66 -9.90 -5.83 -3.33
C ASN A 66 -9.66 -5.38 -4.78
N LYS A 67 -10.27 -6.01 -5.78
CA LYS A 67 -10.01 -5.73 -7.21
C LYS A 67 -10.11 -4.25 -7.58
N ARG A 68 -11.09 -3.52 -7.03
CA ARG A 68 -11.24 -2.08 -7.26
C ARG A 68 -10.08 -1.24 -6.72
N ARG A 69 -9.36 -1.73 -5.70
CA ARG A 69 -8.20 -1.07 -5.11
C ARG A 69 -6.89 -1.44 -5.80
N MET A 70 -6.95 -2.35 -6.74
CA MET A 70 -5.79 -2.91 -7.44
C MET A 70 -5.79 -2.59 -8.94
N ASP A 71 -6.60 -1.62 -9.36
CA ASP A 71 -6.56 -1.10 -10.73
C ASP A 71 -5.35 -0.15 -10.90
N TYR A 72 -4.18 -0.78 -10.89
CA TYR A 72 -2.92 -0.05 -10.98
C TYR A 72 -2.69 0.62 -12.34
N LEU A 73 -3.35 0.15 -13.39
CA LEU A 73 -3.28 0.78 -14.71
C LEU A 73 -3.99 2.13 -14.69
N GLU A 74 -5.23 2.16 -14.21
CA GLU A 74 -6.02 3.38 -14.08
C GLU A 74 -5.36 4.37 -13.12
N MET A 75 -4.89 3.87 -11.97
CA MET A 75 -4.19 4.70 -10.99
C MET A 75 -2.96 5.38 -11.57
N ARG A 76 -2.17 4.67 -12.39
CA ARG A 76 -1.00 5.26 -13.07
C ARG A 76 -1.41 6.28 -14.13
N ALA A 77 -2.43 5.98 -14.92
CA ALA A 77 -2.96 6.89 -15.93
C ALA A 77 -3.47 8.19 -15.29
N ALA A 78 -4.06 8.11 -14.10
CA ALA A 78 -4.50 9.25 -13.30
C ALA A 78 -3.34 9.96 -12.55
N GLY A 79 -2.09 9.52 -12.69
CA GLY A 79 -0.93 10.09 -11.99
C GLY A 79 -0.86 9.77 -10.49
N TRP A 80 -1.60 8.78 -10.01
CA TRP A 80 -1.59 8.39 -8.61
C TRP A 80 -0.32 7.63 -8.25
N VAL A 81 0.23 7.91 -7.09
CA VAL A 81 1.40 7.19 -6.58
C VAL A 81 0.99 5.80 -6.09
N ILE A 82 1.56 4.79 -6.71
CA ILE A 82 1.33 3.39 -6.35
C ILE A 82 2.46 2.93 -5.43
N GLY A 83 2.09 2.61 -4.19
CA GLY A 83 3.01 2.09 -3.19
C GLY A 83 3.12 2.94 -1.93
N SER A 84 3.76 2.39 -0.90
CA SER A 84 3.95 3.02 0.41
C SER A 84 5.08 4.07 0.45
N GLY A 85 5.85 4.20 -0.63
CA GLY A 85 7.06 5.03 -0.66
C GLY A 85 6.84 6.48 -0.23
N MET A 86 5.73 7.10 -0.61
CA MET A 86 5.40 8.45 -0.16
C MET A 86 5.05 8.51 1.33
N VAL A 87 4.29 7.53 1.83
CA VAL A 87 3.95 7.43 3.26
C VAL A 87 5.19 7.16 4.09
N GLU A 88 6.07 6.27 3.62
CA GLU A 88 7.34 5.95 4.26
C GLU A 88 8.29 7.15 4.25
N SER A 89 8.38 7.87 3.15
CA SER A 89 9.18 9.11 3.05
C SER A 89 8.63 10.18 3.98
N GLY A 90 7.32 10.40 3.99
CA GLY A 90 6.65 11.30 4.93
C GLY A 90 6.94 10.90 6.38
N GLY A 91 6.73 9.63 6.72
CA GLY A 91 7.02 9.10 8.06
C GLY A 91 8.48 9.31 8.49
N LYS A 92 9.45 9.11 7.60
CA LYS A 92 10.87 9.40 7.86
C LYS A 92 11.11 10.88 8.14
N GLN A 93 10.49 11.78 7.38
CA GLN A 93 10.63 13.22 7.57
C GLN A 93 10.00 13.71 8.87
N PHE A 94 8.86 13.14 9.27
CA PHE A 94 8.28 13.40 10.59
C PHE A 94 9.16 12.86 11.71
N LYS A 95 9.60 11.60 11.59
CA LYS A 95 10.47 10.97 12.58
C LYS A 95 11.77 11.75 12.79
N ALA A 96 12.42 12.20 11.74
CA ALA A 96 13.65 12.99 11.81
C ALA A 96 13.46 14.29 12.61
N ARG A 97 12.26 14.90 12.54
CA ARG A 97 11.99 16.17 13.25
C ARG A 97 11.44 15.98 14.66
N PHE A 98 10.74 14.89 14.94
CA PHE A 98 10.02 14.71 16.21
C PHE A 98 10.59 13.61 17.11
N ALA A 99 11.40 12.71 16.57
CA ALA A 99 11.94 11.57 17.30
C ALA A 99 13.47 11.47 17.23
N GLY A 100 14.15 12.62 17.12
CA GLY A 100 15.62 12.67 17.21
C GLY A 100 16.14 12.45 18.63
N PRO A 101 17.43 12.16 18.81
CA PRO A 101 18.05 12.02 20.13
C PRO A 101 17.80 13.26 21.00
N GLY A 102 17.37 13.07 22.25
CA GLY A 102 17.10 14.16 23.19
C GLY A 102 15.79 14.93 22.95
N MET A 103 15.00 14.56 21.95
CA MET A 103 13.70 15.20 21.72
C MET A 103 12.62 14.52 22.55
N HIS A 104 12.04 15.28 23.46
CA HIS A 104 10.91 14.86 24.30
C HIS A 104 9.77 15.85 24.10
N TRP A 105 8.62 15.34 23.67
CA TRP A 105 7.43 16.13 23.42
C TRP A 105 6.31 15.70 24.38
N SER A 106 5.63 16.67 24.98
CA SER A 106 4.32 16.37 25.54
C SER A 106 3.34 16.03 24.39
N ARG A 107 2.34 15.23 24.69
CA ARG A 107 1.30 14.90 23.69
C ARG A 107 0.69 16.16 23.07
N ALA A 108 0.29 17.11 23.91
CA ALA A 108 -0.28 18.37 23.47
C ALA A 108 0.69 19.20 22.62
N GLY A 109 2.00 19.20 22.93
CA GLY A 109 3.03 19.86 22.14
C GLY A 109 3.18 19.23 20.76
N ALA A 110 3.23 17.91 20.69
CA ALA A 110 3.32 17.19 19.42
C ALA A 110 2.06 17.41 18.56
N GLU A 111 0.88 17.30 19.14
CA GLU A 111 -0.41 17.51 18.43
C GLU A 111 -0.53 18.91 17.81
N ARG A 112 0.10 19.93 18.40
CA ARG A 112 0.13 21.30 17.85
C ARG A 112 1.14 21.46 16.71
N LEU A 113 2.27 20.78 16.78
CA LEU A 113 3.36 20.97 15.81
C LEU A 113 3.26 20.05 14.59
N ILE A 114 2.66 18.87 14.73
CA ILE A 114 2.50 17.92 13.62
C ILE A 114 1.73 18.53 12.43
N PRO A 115 0.57 19.21 12.60
CA PRO A 115 -0.12 19.87 11.50
C PRO A 115 0.73 20.92 10.79
N ILE A 116 1.46 21.75 11.55
CA ILE A 116 2.35 22.77 10.97
C ILE A 116 3.43 22.12 10.11
N ARG A 117 4.03 21.02 10.60
CA ARG A 117 5.02 20.27 9.83
C ARG A 117 4.42 19.65 8.57
N ALA A 118 3.17 19.16 8.62
CA ALA A 118 2.47 18.65 7.46
C ALA A 118 2.27 19.74 6.38
N GLU A 119 1.88 20.95 6.77
CA GLU A 119 1.74 22.08 5.84
C GLU A 119 3.06 22.48 5.20
N ILE A 120 4.17 22.47 5.96
CA ILE A 120 5.52 22.71 5.43
C ILE A 120 5.89 21.65 4.39
N LEU A 121 5.70 20.37 4.70
CA LEU A 121 6.04 19.26 3.79
C LEU A 121 5.17 19.22 2.53
N SER A 122 3.96 19.77 2.61
CA SER A 122 3.02 19.88 1.50
C SER A 122 3.18 21.18 0.71
N SER A 123 4.16 22.01 1.03
CA SER A 123 4.39 23.34 0.42
C SER A 123 3.19 24.28 0.54
N ARG A 124 2.35 24.10 1.55
CA ARG A 124 1.14 24.91 1.80
C ARG A 124 1.27 25.82 3.02
N PHE A 125 2.42 25.84 3.67
CA PHE A 125 2.64 26.58 4.92
C PHE A 125 2.31 28.09 4.76
N GLU A 126 2.76 28.71 3.67
CA GLU A 126 2.52 30.14 3.44
C GLU A 126 1.03 30.46 3.35
N THR A 127 0.27 29.68 2.60
CA THR A 127 -1.19 29.83 2.48
C THR A 127 -1.88 29.67 3.82
N CYS A 128 -1.48 28.66 4.59
CA CYS A 128 -2.02 28.40 5.93
C CYS A 128 -1.69 29.54 6.90
N TRP A 129 -0.46 30.04 6.85
CA TRP A 129 0.00 31.15 7.69
C TRP A 129 -0.76 32.46 7.39
N GLN A 130 -0.92 32.81 6.11
CA GLN A 130 -1.68 34.00 5.70
C GLN A 130 -3.15 33.92 6.13
N ALA A 131 -3.76 32.76 6.00
CA ALA A 131 -5.13 32.54 6.47
C ALA A 131 -5.27 32.72 7.98
N ALA A 132 -4.33 32.17 8.76
CA ALA A 132 -4.31 32.32 10.22
C ALA A 132 -4.03 33.75 10.69
N TYR A 133 -3.11 34.45 10.00
CA TYR A 133 -2.74 35.81 10.33
C TYR A 133 -3.85 36.82 10.04
N ASN A 134 -4.59 36.61 8.94
CA ASN A 134 -5.68 37.48 8.51
C ASN A 134 -7.04 37.11 9.15
N SER A 135 -7.10 36.05 9.97
CA SER A 135 -8.32 35.71 10.69
C SER A 135 -8.52 36.67 11.87
N PRO A 136 -9.73 37.22 12.08
CA PRO A 136 -9.98 38.07 13.23
C PRO A 136 -9.76 37.24 14.53
N PRO A 137 -9.19 37.85 15.58
CA PRO A 137 -9.07 37.16 16.87
C PRO A 137 -10.46 36.83 17.40
N ASN A 138 -10.63 35.58 17.86
CA ASN A 138 -11.81 35.09 18.56
C ASN A 138 -11.92 35.76 19.93
#